data_1a2f94dd18a83f944522346b009bee6d
#
_entry.id   1a2f94dd18a83f944522346b009bee6d
#
_cell.length_a   1.000
_cell.length_b   1.000
_cell.length_c   1.000
_cell.angle_alpha   90.00
_cell.angle_beta   90.00
_cell.angle_gamma   90.00
#
_symmetry.space_group_name_H-M   'P 1'
#
loop_
_entity.id
_entity.type
_entity.pdbx_description
1 polymer ?
#
loop_
_entity_poly.entity_id
_entity_poly.type
_entity_poly.pdbx_seq_one_letter_code
_entity_poly.pdbx_strand_id
1 'polypeptide(L)'
;MMDPKLRGAYKPGELNVLHDPSVVAAVSKALRGVGRSVGLVPTMGALHEGHLELVRRAKRTNTVVIVSIFVNPLQFGAGEDLDKYPRTLDADVELLRAEGVDIVFAPSVADMYPDGPRTTVHPGPLGAELEGGTRPTHFAGMLTVVAKLLQIAKPNEAFFGEKDYQQLTLIRQMVRDLNFDVSIVAVPTVREADGLALSSRNRYLDPRQRETATALSAALVAGARAAGAGPESVLAAARAVLDAVPGLDLDYLELRSSNLDVAPASGNARLLIAAKVGATRLIDNMPVVLGATIDGHPNPSTPPAQVSV
;
A
#
# COMPACT_ATOMS: atom_id res chain seq x y z
N MET A 1 -20.94 21.83 23.59
CA MET A 1 -22.22 21.14 23.33
C MET A 1 -21.97 20.17 22.19
N MET A 2 -22.22 18.87 22.39
CA MET A 2 -21.96 17.84 21.38
C MET A 2 -22.96 17.99 20.23
N ASP A 3 -22.47 17.96 18.98
CA ASP A 3 -23.30 18.07 17.77
C ASP A 3 -24.42 17.01 17.83
N PRO A 4 -25.71 17.38 17.65
CA PRO A 4 -26.82 16.42 17.65
C PRO A 4 -26.64 15.22 16.71
N LYS A 5 -25.92 15.40 15.58
CA LYS A 5 -25.57 14.32 14.65
C LYS A 5 -24.64 13.26 15.25
N LEU A 6 -23.92 13.58 16.33
CA LEU A 6 -23.01 12.66 17.01
C LEU A 6 -23.70 11.82 18.11
N ARG A 7 -24.91 12.18 18.52
CA ARG A 7 -25.67 11.43 19.53
C ARG A 7 -26.06 10.06 18.96
N GLY A 8 -25.36 9.01 19.43
CA GLY A 8 -25.58 7.63 19.00
C GLY A 8 -24.81 7.18 17.76
N ALA A 9 -24.07 8.09 17.09
CA ALA A 9 -23.28 7.73 15.91
C ALA A 9 -22.00 6.94 16.26
N TYR A 10 -21.48 7.09 17.48
CA TYR A 10 -20.31 6.35 17.97
C TYR A 10 -20.55 5.81 19.37
N LYS A 11 -20.34 4.51 19.53
CA LYS A 11 -20.40 3.80 20.80
C LYS A 11 -19.03 3.23 21.14
N PRO A 12 -18.36 3.72 22.18
CA PRO A 12 -17.07 3.21 22.60
C PRO A 12 -17.14 1.72 22.96
N GLY A 13 -16.15 0.94 22.53
CA GLY A 13 -16.06 -0.50 22.81
C GLY A 13 -16.88 -1.39 21.87
N GLU A 14 -17.60 -0.81 20.92
CA GLU A 14 -18.29 -1.51 19.83
C GLU A 14 -17.67 -1.10 18.48
N LEU A 15 -17.76 -1.97 17.48
CA LEU A 15 -17.45 -1.58 16.11
C LEU A 15 -18.61 -0.72 15.56
N ASN A 16 -18.28 0.46 15.05
CA ASN A 16 -19.22 1.40 14.48
C ASN A 16 -19.05 1.50 12.98
N VAL A 17 -20.09 1.19 12.19
CA VAL A 17 -20.07 1.37 10.73
C VAL A 17 -20.66 2.73 10.40
N LEU A 18 -19.85 3.61 9.80
CA LEU A 18 -20.20 4.99 9.46
C LEU A 18 -20.07 5.21 7.95
N HIS A 19 -21.02 5.96 7.38
CA HIS A 19 -21.04 6.24 5.93
C HIS A 19 -20.81 7.73 5.62
N ASP A 20 -21.27 8.62 6.49
CA ASP A 20 -21.16 10.07 6.31
C ASP A 20 -19.76 10.59 6.70
N PRO A 21 -19.00 11.21 5.74
CA PRO A 21 -17.69 11.79 6.01
C PRO A 21 -17.70 12.84 7.12
N SER A 22 -18.79 13.61 7.26
CA SER A 22 -18.90 14.64 8.29
C SER A 22 -19.02 14.05 9.69
N VAL A 23 -19.69 12.90 9.83
CA VAL A 23 -19.80 12.16 11.09
C VAL A 23 -18.44 11.58 11.49
N VAL A 24 -17.72 10.95 10.56
CA VAL A 24 -16.36 10.43 10.83
C VAL A 24 -15.43 11.55 11.26
N ALA A 25 -15.44 12.69 10.56
CA ALA A 25 -14.61 13.85 10.89
C ALA A 25 -14.90 14.38 12.30
N ALA A 26 -16.18 14.48 12.66
CA ALA A 26 -16.59 14.97 13.96
C ALA A 26 -16.24 13.98 15.09
N VAL A 27 -16.45 12.68 14.89
CA VAL A 27 -16.06 11.62 15.84
C VAL A 27 -14.54 11.61 16.05
N SER A 28 -13.76 11.59 14.97
CA SER A 28 -12.29 11.61 15.06
C SER A 28 -11.78 12.86 15.78
N LYS A 29 -12.32 14.05 15.46
CA LYS A 29 -11.99 15.29 16.15
C LYS A 29 -12.28 15.22 17.65
N ALA A 30 -13.44 14.66 18.03
CA ALA A 30 -13.82 14.52 19.44
C ALA A 30 -12.88 13.56 20.19
N LEU A 31 -12.53 12.42 19.57
CA LEU A 31 -11.58 11.43 20.14
C LEU A 31 -10.19 12.04 20.35
N ARG A 32 -9.66 12.72 19.35
CA ARG A 32 -8.37 13.44 19.47
C ARG A 32 -8.44 14.56 20.52
N GLY A 33 -9.57 15.26 20.60
CA GLY A 33 -9.78 16.33 21.59
C GLY A 33 -9.75 15.86 23.05
N VAL A 34 -9.96 14.56 23.29
CA VAL A 34 -9.81 13.93 24.63
C VAL A 34 -8.50 13.14 24.75
N GLY A 35 -7.52 13.40 23.89
CA GLY A 35 -6.18 12.83 23.95
C GLY A 35 -6.03 11.41 23.41
N ARG A 36 -7.02 10.89 22.67
CA ARG A 36 -6.89 9.58 22.01
C ARG A 36 -6.16 9.70 20.69
N SER A 37 -5.22 8.77 20.41
CA SER A 37 -4.59 8.63 19.12
C SER A 37 -5.51 7.88 18.14
N VAL A 38 -5.55 8.34 16.88
CA VAL A 38 -6.36 7.77 15.81
C VAL A 38 -5.46 7.23 14.73
N GLY A 39 -5.55 5.93 14.45
CA GLY A 39 -4.92 5.27 13.30
C GLY A 39 -5.92 5.10 12.15
N LEU A 40 -5.48 5.29 10.92
CA LEU A 40 -6.28 5.08 9.71
C LEU A 40 -5.68 3.96 8.86
N VAL A 41 -6.50 3.00 8.45
CA VAL A 41 -6.15 1.93 7.50
C VAL A 41 -7.05 2.07 6.26
N PRO A 42 -6.58 2.70 5.18
CA PRO A 42 -7.34 2.79 3.93
C PRO A 42 -7.38 1.46 3.19
N THR A 43 -8.58 1.00 2.81
CA THR A 43 -8.79 -0.21 2.01
C THR A 43 -9.89 -0.02 0.97
N MET A 44 -9.95 -0.94 0.01
CA MET A 44 -11.06 -1.03 -0.94
C MET A 44 -12.03 -2.18 -0.60
N GLY A 45 -11.89 -2.82 0.57
CA GLY A 45 -12.64 -4.03 0.92
C GLY A 45 -12.04 -5.31 0.34
N ALA A 46 -12.81 -6.41 0.36
CA ALA A 46 -12.36 -7.77 0.07
C ALA A 46 -11.11 -8.11 0.89
N LEU A 47 -11.23 -7.91 2.19
CA LEU A 47 -10.12 -7.98 3.12
C LEU A 47 -9.50 -9.38 3.16
N HIS A 48 -8.20 -9.40 3.32
CA HIS A 48 -7.39 -10.61 3.50
C HIS A 48 -6.33 -10.36 4.56
N GLU A 49 -5.56 -11.40 4.92
CA GLU A 49 -4.57 -11.35 6.00
C GLU A 49 -3.59 -10.17 5.87
N GLY A 50 -3.22 -9.77 4.65
CA GLY A 50 -2.40 -8.57 4.44
C GLY A 50 -3.04 -7.28 4.94
N HIS A 51 -4.35 -7.13 4.79
CA HIS A 51 -5.09 -5.98 5.35
C HIS A 51 -5.23 -6.10 6.88
N LEU A 52 -5.44 -7.31 7.40
CA LEU A 52 -5.55 -7.53 8.85
C LEU A 52 -4.22 -7.22 9.56
N GLU A 53 -3.08 -7.48 8.94
CA GLU A 53 -1.78 -7.08 9.51
C GLU A 53 -1.63 -5.54 9.60
N LEU A 54 -2.16 -4.77 8.61
CA LEU A 54 -2.24 -3.30 8.73
C LEU A 54 -3.05 -2.88 9.96
N VAL A 55 -4.22 -3.52 10.16
CA VAL A 55 -5.10 -3.26 11.30
C VAL A 55 -4.40 -3.59 12.63
N ARG A 56 -3.79 -4.77 12.74
CA ARG A 56 -3.05 -5.18 13.93
C ARG A 56 -1.91 -4.22 14.24
N ARG A 57 -1.20 -3.77 13.21
CA ARG A 57 -0.14 -2.77 13.37
C ARG A 57 -0.69 -1.44 13.88
N ALA A 58 -1.81 -0.97 13.30
CA ALA A 58 -2.48 0.26 13.74
C ALA A 58 -2.92 0.17 15.20
N LYS A 59 -3.45 -0.97 15.64
CA LYS A 59 -3.90 -1.18 17.03
C LYS A 59 -2.77 -1.24 18.06
N ARG A 60 -1.54 -1.52 17.66
CA ARG A 60 -0.38 -1.52 18.57
C ARG A 60 0.03 -0.11 18.98
N THR A 61 -0.23 0.89 18.13
CA THR A 61 0.26 2.27 18.33
C THR A 61 -0.84 3.29 18.52
N ASN A 62 -2.10 2.92 18.24
CA ASN A 62 -3.24 3.84 18.35
C ASN A 62 -4.32 3.30 19.29
N THR A 63 -4.99 4.23 19.98
CA THR A 63 -6.10 3.92 20.91
C THR A 63 -7.43 3.71 20.18
N VAL A 64 -7.56 4.25 18.96
CA VAL A 64 -8.72 4.09 18.08
C VAL A 64 -8.24 3.81 16.67
N VAL A 65 -8.84 2.83 16.01
CA VAL A 65 -8.52 2.48 14.62
C VAL A 65 -9.77 2.68 13.75
N ILE A 66 -9.58 3.47 12.70
CA ILE A 66 -10.55 3.66 11.60
C ILE A 66 -10.07 2.86 10.41
N VAL A 67 -10.89 1.95 9.90
CA VAL A 67 -10.63 1.26 8.63
C VAL A 67 -11.60 1.82 7.59
N SER A 68 -11.10 2.38 6.49
CA SER A 68 -11.99 2.74 5.39
C SER A 68 -12.17 1.59 4.42
N ILE A 69 -13.41 1.39 3.95
CA ILE A 69 -13.77 0.45 2.89
C ILE A 69 -14.43 1.25 1.79
N PHE A 70 -13.67 1.61 0.75
CA PHE A 70 -14.17 2.43 -0.35
C PHE A 70 -13.51 2.04 -1.68
N VAL A 71 -14.30 1.50 -2.60
CA VAL A 71 -13.86 1.24 -3.98
C VAL A 71 -13.91 2.56 -4.76
N ASN A 72 -12.75 3.20 -4.87
CA ASN A 72 -12.63 4.53 -5.47
C ASN A 72 -12.64 4.48 -7.01
N PRO A 73 -13.65 5.01 -7.69
CA PRO A 73 -13.71 4.94 -9.15
C PRO A 73 -12.60 5.75 -9.85
N LEU A 74 -12.04 6.78 -9.20
CA LEU A 74 -11.04 7.65 -9.82
C LEU A 74 -9.69 6.96 -10.10
N GLN A 75 -9.41 5.85 -9.41
CA GLN A 75 -8.14 5.14 -9.56
C GLN A 75 -8.21 3.96 -10.54
N PHE A 76 -9.36 3.78 -11.20
CA PHE A 76 -9.54 2.76 -12.23
C PHE A 76 -9.59 3.42 -13.60
N GLY A 77 -8.74 2.96 -14.52
CA GLY A 77 -8.75 3.36 -15.91
C GLY A 77 -9.87 2.69 -16.70
N ALA A 78 -10.09 3.17 -17.93
CA ALA A 78 -11.03 2.55 -18.85
C ALA A 78 -10.62 1.09 -19.13
N GLY A 79 -11.55 0.14 -18.90
CA GLY A 79 -11.31 -1.29 -19.10
C GLY A 79 -10.66 -2.02 -17.90
N GLU A 80 -10.37 -1.34 -16.79
CA GLU A 80 -9.95 -1.99 -15.56
C GLU A 80 -11.13 -2.66 -14.82
N ASP A 81 -10.83 -3.39 -13.77
CA ASP A 81 -11.72 -4.29 -13.04
C ASP A 81 -12.70 -3.62 -12.05
N LEU A 82 -13.04 -2.32 -12.23
CA LEU A 82 -13.91 -1.57 -11.31
C LEU A 82 -15.26 -2.26 -11.07
N ASP A 83 -15.92 -2.71 -12.15
CA ASP A 83 -17.25 -3.35 -12.06
C ASP A 83 -17.18 -4.76 -11.46
N LYS A 84 -16.04 -5.43 -11.64
CA LYS A 84 -15.75 -6.78 -11.13
C LYS A 84 -15.10 -6.77 -9.75
N TYR A 85 -14.70 -5.58 -9.26
CA TYR A 85 -14.02 -5.50 -7.98
C TYR A 85 -14.96 -5.99 -6.87
N PRO A 86 -14.52 -6.93 -6.02
CA PRO A 86 -15.40 -7.57 -5.04
C PRO A 86 -15.89 -6.57 -4.00
N ARG A 87 -17.19 -6.64 -3.69
CA ARG A 87 -17.87 -5.82 -2.68
C ARG A 87 -18.43 -6.76 -1.62
N THR A 88 -17.72 -6.90 -0.52
CA THR A 88 -17.96 -7.91 0.54
C THR A 88 -18.10 -7.24 1.90
N LEU A 89 -18.79 -6.09 1.97
CA LEU A 89 -18.82 -5.23 3.16
C LEU A 89 -19.19 -5.99 4.44
N ASP A 90 -20.23 -6.82 4.41
CA ASP A 90 -20.68 -7.54 5.61
C ASP A 90 -19.61 -8.52 6.12
N ALA A 91 -18.98 -9.28 5.21
CA ALA A 91 -17.89 -10.19 5.56
C ALA A 91 -16.65 -9.42 6.06
N ASP A 92 -16.33 -8.29 5.44
CA ASP A 92 -15.22 -7.42 5.84
C ASP A 92 -15.46 -6.84 7.24
N VAL A 93 -16.70 -6.41 7.54
CA VAL A 93 -17.10 -5.90 8.86
C VAL A 93 -16.94 -6.98 9.94
N GLU A 94 -17.30 -8.22 9.67
CA GLU A 94 -17.12 -9.32 10.65
C GLU A 94 -15.63 -9.61 10.90
N LEU A 95 -14.78 -9.58 9.87
CA LEU A 95 -13.32 -9.69 10.06
C LEU A 95 -12.78 -8.55 10.92
N LEU A 96 -13.20 -7.32 10.64
CA LEU A 96 -12.76 -6.14 11.40
C LEU A 96 -13.30 -6.13 12.84
N ARG A 97 -14.49 -6.67 13.05
CA ARG A 97 -15.05 -6.89 14.39
C ARG A 97 -14.21 -7.85 15.21
N ALA A 98 -13.79 -8.95 14.60
CA ALA A 98 -12.92 -9.95 15.26
C ALA A 98 -11.54 -9.37 15.61
N GLU A 99 -11.01 -8.45 14.79
CA GLU A 99 -9.77 -7.71 15.07
C GLU A 99 -9.99 -6.56 16.09
N GLY A 100 -11.22 -6.30 16.52
CA GLY A 100 -11.57 -5.26 17.50
C GLY A 100 -11.36 -3.84 16.95
N VAL A 101 -11.68 -3.59 15.69
CA VAL A 101 -11.67 -2.26 15.07
C VAL A 101 -12.79 -1.40 15.67
N ASP A 102 -12.53 -0.12 15.87
CA ASP A 102 -13.49 0.80 16.51
C ASP A 102 -14.47 1.40 15.47
N ILE A 103 -13.97 1.76 14.28
CA ILE A 103 -14.76 2.42 13.25
C ILE A 103 -14.46 1.82 11.88
N VAL A 104 -15.51 1.43 11.16
CA VAL A 104 -15.48 1.15 9.72
C VAL A 104 -16.10 2.36 9.02
N PHE A 105 -15.35 3.01 8.16
CA PHE A 105 -15.83 4.08 7.29
C PHE A 105 -16.11 3.53 5.89
N ALA A 106 -17.38 3.36 5.57
CA ALA A 106 -17.83 2.74 4.32
C ALA A 106 -18.72 3.71 3.50
N PRO A 107 -18.15 4.82 2.96
CA PRO A 107 -18.92 5.81 2.22
C PRO A 107 -19.33 5.30 0.83
N SER A 108 -20.41 5.85 0.28
CA SER A 108 -20.74 5.73 -1.13
C SER A 108 -19.90 6.69 -2.00
N VAL A 109 -19.95 6.50 -3.32
CA VAL A 109 -19.31 7.43 -4.27
C VAL A 109 -19.92 8.83 -4.16
N ALA A 110 -21.25 8.92 -3.93
CA ALA A 110 -21.93 10.19 -3.76
C ALA A 110 -21.52 10.91 -2.46
N ASP A 111 -21.25 10.17 -1.38
CA ASP A 111 -20.73 10.76 -0.13
C ASP A 111 -19.31 11.30 -0.31
N MET A 112 -18.47 10.59 -1.06
CA MET A 112 -17.10 11.03 -1.31
C MET A 112 -16.99 12.12 -2.37
N TYR A 113 -17.83 12.11 -3.38
CA TYR A 113 -17.79 13.03 -4.52
C TYR A 113 -19.20 13.55 -4.89
N PRO A 114 -19.86 14.34 -4.02
CA PRO A 114 -21.25 14.75 -4.21
C PRO A 114 -21.50 15.55 -5.51
N ASP A 115 -20.53 16.35 -5.93
CA ASP A 115 -20.59 17.16 -7.15
C ASP A 115 -19.65 16.63 -8.26
N GLY A 116 -19.19 15.39 -8.12
CA GLY A 116 -18.12 14.83 -8.92
C GLY A 116 -16.72 15.33 -8.51
N PRO A 117 -15.65 14.71 -9.01
CA PRO A 117 -14.27 15.08 -8.69
C PRO A 117 -13.85 16.30 -9.51
N ARG A 118 -13.89 17.50 -8.91
CA ARG A 118 -13.50 18.75 -9.57
C ARG A 118 -12.06 19.16 -9.32
N THR A 119 -11.46 18.64 -8.22
CA THR A 119 -10.07 18.88 -7.84
C THR A 119 -9.36 17.57 -7.65
N THR A 120 -8.17 17.44 -8.18
CA THR A 120 -7.35 16.22 -8.07
C THR A 120 -5.94 16.55 -7.59
N VAL A 121 -5.29 15.58 -6.95
CA VAL A 121 -3.87 15.65 -6.60
C VAL A 121 -3.06 15.08 -7.76
N HIS A 122 -2.12 15.85 -8.29
CA HIS A 122 -1.23 15.39 -9.35
C HIS A 122 -0.02 14.69 -8.75
N PRO A 123 0.33 13.45 -9.20
CA PRO A 123 1.39 12.64 -8.58
C PRO A 123 2.83 13.08 -8.90
N GLY A 124 3.03 14.07 -9.76
CA GLY A 124 4.35 14.47 -10.23
C GLY A 124 4.99 13.44 -11.19
N PRO A 125 6.30 13.59 -11.51
CA PRO A 125 6.97 12.74 -12.51
C PRO A 125 6.95 11.25 -12.18
N LEU A 126 7.18 10.86 -10.93
CA LEU A 126 7.15 9.46 -10.49
C LEU A 126 5.79 8.78 -10.78
N GLY A 127 4.70 9.55 -10.81
CA GLY A 127 3.39 9.03 -11.14
C GLY A 127 3.19 8.63 -12.60
N ALA A 128 4.15 8.90 -13.48
CA ALA A 128 4.14 8.50 -14.89
C ALA A 128 5.07 7.31 -15.19
N GLU A 129 5.84 6.84 -14.19
CA GLU A 129 6.78 5.72 -14.30
C GLU A 129 6.18 4.44 -13.71
N LEU A 130 6.80 3.28 -13.98
CA LEU A 130 6.45 1.97 -13.42
C LEU A 130 4.93 1.69 -13.57
N GLU A 131 4.21 1.54 -12.44
CA GLU A 131 2.74 1.35 -12.45
C GLU A 131 2.00 2.50 -13.16
N GLY A 132 2.49 3.73 -13.04
CA GLY A 132 1.89 4.88 -13.69
C GLY A 132 2.05 4.90 -15.20
N GLY A 133 3.11 4.31 -15.73
CA GLY A 133 3.30 4.12 -17.18
C GLY A 133 2.23 3.21 -17.78
N THR A 134 1.87 2.14 -17.08
CA THR A 134 0.81 1.21 -17.49
C THR A 134 -0.60 1.74 -17.16
N ARG A 135 -0.75 2.54 -16.10
CA ARG A 135 -2.03 3.04 -15.57
C ARG A 135 -2.00 4.56 -15.38
N PRO A 136 -2.03 5.37 -16.44
CA PRO A 136 -1.72 6.82 -16.39
C PRO A 136 -2.60 7.66 -15.44
N THR A 137 -3.84 7.26 -15.18
CA THR A 137 -4.77 8.00 -14.29
C THR A 137 -4.80 7.47 -12.86
N HIS A 138 -4.20 6.30 -12.62
CA HIS A 138 -4.30 5.58 -11.36
C HIS A 138 -3.84 6.41 -10.15
N PHE A 139 -2.63 6.94 -10.20
CA PHE A 139 -2.05 7.63 -9.06
C PHE A 139 -2.70 8.98 -8.75
N ALA A 140 -3.18 9.71 -9.76
CA ALA A 140 -3.95 10.92 -9.51
C ALA A 140 -5.26 10.60 -8.75
N GLY A 141 -5.98 9.56 -9.16
CA GLY A 141 -7.17 9.09 -8.47
C GLY A 141 -6.89 8.58 -7.06
N MET A 142 -5.82 7.78 -6.90
CA MET A 142 -5.38 7.21 -5.63
C MET A 142 -4.96 8.30 -4.64
N LEU A 143 -4.10 9.26 -5.03
CA LEU A 143 -3.68 10.36 -4.16
C LEU A 143 -4.85 11.26 -3.77
N THR A 144 -5.79 11.50 -4.69
CA THR A 144 -6.99 12.30 -4.42
C THR A 144 -7.85 11.67 -3.33
N VAL A 145 -8.15 10.36 -3.41
CA VAL A 145 -8.94 9.68 -2.38
C VAL A 145 -8.19 9.60 -1.06
N VAL A 146 -6.89 9.32 -1.07
CA VAL A 146 -6.08 9.27 0.15
C VAL A 146 -6.04 10.63 0.82
N ALA A 147 -5.82 11.72 0.08
CA ALA A 147 -5.87 13.08 0.61
C ALA A 147 -7.23 13.37 1.28
N LYS A 148 -8.35 12.99 0.64
CA LYS A 148 -9.70 13.13 1.24
C LYS A 148 -9.84 12.32 2.51
N LEU A 149 -9.43 11.06 2.53
CA LEU A 149 -9.50 10.19 3.70
C LEU A 149 -8.67 10.75 4.87
N LEU A 150 -7.46 11.25 4.60
CA LEU A 150 -6.62 11.91 5.60
C LEU A 150 -7.27 13.17 6.15
N GLN A 151 -7.93 13.99 5.32
CA GLN A 151 -8.63 15.20 5.77
C GLN A 151 -9.93 14.89 6.54
N ILE A 152 -10.64 13.82 6.19
CA ILE A 152 -11.85 13.39 6.89
C ILE A 152 -11.49 12.81 8.26
N ALA A 153 -10.61 11.81 8.28
CA ALA A 153 -10.25 11.10 9.51
C ALA A 153 -9.28 11.90 10.39
N LYS A 154 -8.44 12.76 9.81
CA LYS A 154 -7.34 13.48 10.49
C LYS A 154 -6.59 12.59 11.46
N PRO A 155 -6.05 11.44 11.00
CA PRO A 155 -5.42 10.48 11.88
C PRO A 155 -4.05 10.99 12.37
N ASN A 156 -3.56 10.42 13.49
CA ASN A 156 -2.17 10.60 13.91
C ASN A 156 -1.22 9.78 13.02
N GLU A 157 -1.66 8.57 12.67
CA GLU A 157 -0.92 7.64 11.81
C GLU A 157 -1.84 7.06 10.74
N ALA A 158 -1.31 6.86 9.52
CA ALA A 158 -2.00 6.13 8.46
C ALA A 158 -1.11 4.99 7.95
N PHE A 159 -1.69 3.80 7.79
CA PHE A 159 -0.98 2.55 7.56
C PHE A 159 -1.17 2.07 6.12
N PHE A 160 -0.07 1.80 5.43
CA PHE A 160 -0.05 1.33 4.05
C PHE A 160 0.90 0.16 3.89
N GLY A 161 0.51 -0.82 3.07
CA GLY A 161 1.34 -1.98 2.76
C GLY A 161 2.49 -1.63 1.82
N GLU A 162 3.67 -2.19 2.08
CA GLU A 162 4.83 -2.06 1.20
C GLU A 162 4.67 -2.80 -0.14
N LYS A 163 3.67 -3.68 -0.26
CA LYS A 163 3.40 -4.37 -1.52
C LYS A 163 3.18 -3.40 -2.68
N ASP A 164 2.42 -2.33 -2.45
CA ASP A 164 2.18 -1.26 -3.41
C ASP A 164 3.17 -0.11 -3.16
N TYR A 165 4.47 -0.40 -3.34
CA TYR A 165 5.56 0.46 -2.88
C TYR A 165 5.59 1.83 -3.55
N GLN A 166 5.28 1.90 -4.84
CA GLN A 166 5.19 3.20 -5.53
C GLN A 166 4.01 4.02 -4.99
N GLN A 167 2.88 3.40 -4.69
CA GLN A 167 1.77 4.06 -4.00
C GLN A 167 2.21 4.64 -2.65
N LEU A 168 2.89 3.84 -1.83
CA LEU A 168 3.41 4.26 -0.53
C LEU A 168 4.38 5.44 -0.67
N THR A 169 5.27 5.39 -1.65
CA THR A 169 6.26 6.46 -1.92
C THR A 169 5.56 7.77 -2.32
N LEU A 170 4.60 7.69 -3.23
CA LEU A 170 3.81 8.86 -3.67
C LEU A 170 2.94 9.44 -2.54
N ILE A 171 2.38 8.60 -1.66
CA ILE A 171 1.64 9.08 -0.48
C ILE A 171 2.57 9.83 0.48
N ARG A 172 3.77 9.30 0.75
CA ARG A 172 4.78 9.97 1.58
C ARG A 172 5.19 11.31 0.98
N GLN A 173 5.39 11.35 -0.34
CA GLN A 173 5.68 12.59 -1.07
C GLN A 173 4.53 13.59 -0.90
N MET A 174 3.29 13.20 -1.16
CA MET A 174 2.12 14.06 -0.99
C MET A 174 2.00 14.62 0.44
N VAL A 175 2.17 13.75 1.44
CA VAL A 175 2.09 14.16 2.86
C VAL A 175 3.14 15.21 3.20
N ARG A 176 4.38 15.01 2.76
CA ARG A 176 5.47 15.96 2.98
C ARG A 176 5.23 17.27 2.21
N ASP A 177 4.94 17.19 0.91
CA ASP A 177 4.89 18.34 0.02
C ASP A 177 3.66 19.24 0.28
N LEU A 178 2.56 18.64 0.76
CA LEU A 178 1.33 19.35 1.12
C LEU A 178 1.16 19.58 2.64
N ASN A 179 2.19 19.26 3.44
CA ASN A 179 2.22 19.48 4.89
C ASN A 179 1.01 18.86 5.63
N PHE A 180 0.64 17.62 5.29
CA PHE A 180 -0.36 16.90 6.06
C PHE A 180 0.19 16.54 7.46
N ASP A 181 -0.57 16.84 8.50
CA ASP A 181 -0.25 16.49 9.89
C ASP A 181 -0.59 15.01 10.16
N VAL A 182 0.19 14.10 9.59
CA VAL A 182 0.02 12.64 9.74
C VAL A 182 1.34 11.91 9.51
N SER A 183 1.60 10.87 10.30
CA SER A 183 2.72 9.95 10.06
C SER A 183 2.29 8.79 9.16
N ILE A 184 3.05 8.53 8.09
CA ILE A 184 2.80 7.38 7.19
C ILE A 184 3.62 6.18 7.63
N VAL A 185 2.94 5.15 8.10
CA VAL A 185 3.55 3.90 8.58
C VAL A 185 3.50 2.85 7.47
N ALA A 186 4.68 2.38 7.06
CA ALA A 186 4.80 1.25 6.14
C ALA A 186 4.66 -0.07 6.90
N VAL A 187 3.91 -1.00 6.33
CA VAL A 187 3.77 -2.36 6.85
C VAL A 187 4.33 -3.35 5.82
N PRO A 188 5.27 -4.23 6.21
CA PRO A 188 5.89 -5.17 5.31
C PRO A 188 4.88 -6.03 4.54
N THR A 189 5.25 -6.41 3.32
CA THR A 189 4.43 -7.29 2.48
C THR A 189 4.18 -8.63 3.17
N VAL A 190 2.93 -8.97 3.41
CA VAL A 190 2.54 -10.30 3.88
C VAL A 190 2.54 -11.27 2.69
N ARG A 191 3.12 -12.45 2.90
CA ARG A 191 3.25 -13.48 1.86
C ARG A 191 2.54 -14.76 2.25
N GLU A 192 2.07 -15.49 1.26
CA GLU A 192 1.55 -16.83 1.43
C GLU A 192 2.72 -17.83 1.68
N ALA A 193 2.41 -19.04 2.07
CA ALA A 193 3.43 -20.05 2.41
C ALA A 193 4.40 -20.38 1.27
N ASP A 194 3.96 -20.22 0.03
CA ASP A 194 4.76 -20.38 -1.19
C ASP A 194 5.59 -19.14 -1.58
N GLY A 195 5.52 -18.07 -0.77
CA GLY A 195 6.23 -16.82 -0.98
C GLY A 195 5.49 -15.77 -1.82
N LEU A 196 4.37 -16.13 -2.46
CA LEU A 196 3.58 -15.19 -3.25
C LEU A 196 3.05 -14.05 -2.37
N ALA A 197 3.23 -12.80 -2.78
CA ALA A 197 2.67 -11.64 -2.07
C ALA A 197 1.14 -11.72 -2.04
N LEU A 198 0.54 -11.51 -0.86
CA LEU A 198 -0.92 -11.53 -0.71
C LEU A 198 -1.58 -10.42 -1.53
N SER A 199 -2.55 -10.81 -2.34
CA SER A 199 -3.35 -9.91 -3.16
C SER A 199 -4.75 -10.46 -3.39
N SER A 200 -5.76 -9.58 -3.41
CA SER A 200 -7.12 -9.97 -3.81
C SER A 200 -7.18 -10.52 -5.25
N ARG A 201 -6.20 -10.17 -6.10
CA ARG A 201 -6.08 -10.67 -7.48
C ARG A 201 -5.56 -12.11 -7.57
N ASN A 202 -4.94 -12.66 -6.52
CA ASN A 202 -4.47 -14.05 -6.52
C ASN A 202 -5.61 -15.06 -6.75
N ARG A 203 -6.86 -14.69 -6.43
CA ARG A 203 -8.06 -15.51 -6.68
C ARG A 203 -8.36 -15.75 -8.17
N TYR A 204 -7.82 -14.93 -9.06
CA TYR A 204 -8.02 -15.06 -10.51
C TYR A 204 -7.04 -16.05 -11.15
N LEU A 205 -6.03 -16.50 -10.41
CA LEU A 205 -5.03 -17.46 -10.88
C LEU A 205 -5.57 -18.88 -10.77
N ASP A 206 -5.49 -19.64 -11.85
CA ASP A 206 -5.64 -21.09 -11.80
C ASP A 206 -4.41 -21.74 -11.11
N PRO A 207 -4.44 -23.02 -10.75
CA PRO A 207 -3.33 -23.67 -10.05
C PRO A 207 -1.98 -23.59 -10.76
N ARG A 208 -1.96 -23.69 -12.09
CA ARG A 208 -0.74 -23.57 -12.90
C ARG A 208 -0.22 -22.15 -12.96
N GLN A 209 -1.13 -21.19 -13.14
CA GLN A 209 -0.80 -19.77 -13.11
C GLN A 209 -0.29 -19.35 -11.74
N ARG A 210 -0.86 -19.91 -10.68
CA ARG A 210 -0.39 -19.64 -9.32
C ARG A 210 1.05 -20.13 -9.10
N GLU A 211 1.38 -21.34 -9.58
CA GLU A 211 2.74 -21.85 -9.56
C GLU A 211 3.70 -20.91 -10.32
N THR A 212 3.32 -20.52 -11.54
CA THR A 212 4.09 -19.54 -12.34
C THR A 212 4.29 -18.21 -11.58
N ALA A 213 3.27 -17.71 -10.86
CA ALA A 213 3.34 -16.44 -10.15
C ALA A 213 4.34 -16.42 -8.98
N THR A 214 4.68 -17.59 -8.40
CA THR A 214 5.69 -17.67 -7.33
C THR A 214 7.09 -17.28 -7.81
N ALA A 215 7.33 -17.33 -9.13
CA ALA A 215 8.59 -16.88 -9.73
C ALA A 215 8.87 -15.39 -9.43
N LEU A 216 7.85 -14.54 -9.21
CA LEU A 216 8.05 -13.14 -8.88
C LEU A 216 8.83 -13.00 -7.56
N SER A 217 8.37 -13.68 -6.51
CA SER A 217 9.05 -13.63 -5.22
C SER A 217 10.42 -14.33 -5.27
N ALA A 218 10.53 -15.44 -6.01
CA ALA A 218 11.80 -16.15 -6.18
C ALA A 218 12.85 -15.25 -6.89
N ALA A 219 12.45 -14.51 -7.91
CA ALA A 219 13.30 -13.56 -8.62
C ALA A 219 13.79 -12.43 -7.69
N LEU A 220 12.88 -11.86 -6.90
CA LEU A 220 13.24 -10.83 -5.92
C LEU A 220 14.26 -11.34 -4.89
N VAL A 221 14.06 -12.57 -4.39
CA VAL A 221 15.00 -13.22 -3.45
C VAL A 221 16.36 -13.48 -4.11
N ALA A 222 16.39 -13.97 -5.36
CA ALA A 222 17.62 -14.19 -6.10
C ALA A 222 18.39 -12.87 -6.31
N GLY A 223 17.68 -11.80 -6.72
CA GLY A 223 18.27 -10.48 -6.87
C GLY A 223 18.81 -9.94 -5.54
N ALA A 224 18.05 -10.02 -4.45
CA ALA A 224 18.50 -9.56 -3.15
C ALA A 224 19.75 -10.30 -2.64
N ARG A 225 19.88 -11.60 -2.91
CA ARG A 225 21.10 -12.38 -2.58
C ARG A 225 22.32 -11.96 -3.37
N ALA A 226 22.15 -11.43 -4.59
CA ALA A 226 23.24 -10.95 -5.43
C ALA A 226 23.69 -9.51 -5.09
N ALA A 227 23.08 -8.86 -4.09
CA ALA A 227 23.29 -7.45 -3.77
C ALA A 227 24.75 -7.08 -3.44
N GLY A 228 25.52 -8.01 -2.88
CA GLY A 228 26.94 -7.81 -2.59
C GLY A 228 27.81 -7.59 -3.84
N ALA A 229 27.38 -8.08 -5.00
CA ALA A 229 28.07 -7.94 -6.29
C ALA A 229 27.61 -6.71 -7.11
N GLY A 230 26.74 -5.87 -6.55
CA GLY A 230 26.31 -4.60 -7.14
C GLY A 230 24.99 -4.65 -7.94
N PRO A 231 24.52 -3.47 -8.41
CA PRO A 231 23.20 -3.30 -9.03
C PRO A 231 22.95 -4.20 -10.25
N GLU A 232 23.94 -4.35 -11.13
CA GLU A 232 23.81 -5.18 -12.33
C GLU A 232 23.61 -6.66 -11.99
N SER A 233 24.34 -7.16 -10.98
CA SER A 233 24.21 -8.53 -10.51
C SER A 233 22.84 -8.81 -9.90
N VAL A 234 22.25 -7.84 -9.20
CA VAL A 234 20.87 -7.93 -8.66
C VAL A 234 19.88 -8.16 -9.80
N LEU A 235 19.93 -7.31 -10.83
CA LEU A 235 19.02 -7.42 -11.98
C LEU A 235 19.27 -8.69 -12.78
N ALA A 236 20.53 -9.07 -13.02
CA ALA A 236 20.87 -10.28 -13.75
C ALA A 236 20.37 -11.55 -13.03
N ALA A 237 20.58 -11.65 -11.71
CA ALA A 237 20.11 -12.79 -10.92
C ALA A 237 18.59 -12.91 -10.90
N ALA A 238 17.86 -11.79 -10.75
CA ALA A 238 16.41 -11.78 -10.78
C ALA A 238 15.89 -12.15 -12.19
N ARG A 239 16.48 -11.59 -13.24
CA ARG A 239 16.14 -11.87 -14.64
C ARG A 239 16.30 -13.36 -14.98
N ALA A 240 17.39 -13.98 -14.58
CA ALA A 240 17.65 -15.39 -14.83
C ALA A 240 16.55 -16.31 -14.27
N VAL A 241 15.97 -15.99 -13.13
CA VAL A 241 14.85 -16.74 -12.56
C VAL A 241 13.60 -16.58 -13.42
N LEU A 242 13.30 -15.37 -13.87
CA LEU A 242 12.08 -15.07 -14.66
C LEU A 242 12.14 -15.73 -16.05
N ASP A 243 13.31 -15.65 -16.71
CA ASP A 243 13.51 -16.19 -18.06
C ASP A 243 13.40 -17.73 -18.09
N ALA A 244 13.61 -18.39 -16.94
CA ALA A 244 13.46 -19.85 -16.82
C ALA A 244 11.99 -20.31 -16.66
N VAL A 245 11.05 -19.39 -16.46
CA VAL A 245 9.64 -19.74 -16.15
C VAL A 245 8.73 -19.40 -17.35
N PRO A 246 8.20 -20.40 -18.06
CA PRO A 246 7.30 -20.16 -19.17
C PRO A 246 5.93 -19.64 -18.71
N GLY A 247 5.32 -18.78 -19.54
CA GLY A 247 3.97 -18.25 -19.26
C GLY A 247 3.94 -17.00 -18.36
N LEU A 248 5.12 -16.42 -18.07
CA LEU A 248 5.25 -15.15 -17.40
C LEU A 248 5.60 -14.08 -18.45
N ASP A 249 4.76 -13.06 -18.57
CA ASP A 249 4.97 -11.88 -19.42
C ASP A 249 5.44 -10.71 -18.55
N LEU A 250 6.75 -10.46 -18.60
CA LEU A 250 7.41 -9.44 -17.78
C LEU A 250 7.09 -8.04 -18.31
N ASP A 251 6.48 -7.20 -17.48
CA ASP A 251 6.21 -5.79 -17.78
C ASP A 251 7.46 -4.93 -17.41
N TYR A 252 7.90 -5.01 -16.15
CA TYR A 252 9.16 -4.40 -15.73
C TYR A 252 9.87 -5.20 -14.63
N LEU A 253 11.19 -5.05 -14.57
CA LEU A 253 12.07 -5.44 -13.49
C LEU A 253 13.07 -4.29 -13.27
N GLU A 254 12.91 -3.58 -12.16
CA GLU A 254 13.63 -2.34 -11.90
C GLU A 254 14.29 -2.35 -10.51
N LEU A 255 15.52 -1.87 -10.46
CA LEU A 255 16.20 -1.57 -9.19
C LEU A 255 16.27 -0.06 -9.04
N ARG A 256 15.74 0.46 -7.94
CA ARG A 256 15.62 1.88 -7.65
C ARG A 256 16.14 2.19 -6.25
N SER A 257 16.34 3.46 -5.92
CA SER A 257 16.55 3.89 -4.54
C SER A 257 15.29 3.64 -3.68
N SER A 258 15.39 3.78 -2.36
CA SER A 258 14.21 3.68 -1.49
C SER A 258 13.13 4.74 -1.76
N ASN A 259 13.46 5.84 -2.43
CA ASN A 259 12.52 6.86 -2.86
C ASN A 259 12.07 6.70 -4.33
N LEU A 260 12.46 5.59 -4.96
CA LEU A 260 12.22 5.26 -6.37
C LEU A 260 12.93 6.18 -7.39
N ASP A 261 13.95 6.92 -6.96
CA ASP A 261 14.91 7.56 -7.85
C ASP A 261 15.88 6.51 -8.44
N VAL A 262 16.90 6.96 -9.17
CA VAL A 262 17.97 6.09 -9.70
C VAL A 262 18.58 5.27 -8.58
N ALA A 263 18.87 3.99 -8.85
CA ALA A 263 19.49 3.09 -7.89
C ALA A 263 20.86 3.62 -7.44
N PRO A 264 21.17 3.61 -6.13
CA PRO A 264 22.50 3.98 -5.66
C PRO A 264 23.52 2.89 -6.01
N ALA A 265 24.80 3.26 -6.03
CA ALA A 265 25.88 2.29 -6.18
C ALA A 265 26.03 1.38 -4.94
N SER A 266 25.65 1.88 -3.75
CA SER A 266 25.68 1.14 -2.48
C SER A 266 24.62 1.67 -1.51
N GLY A 267 24.24 0.87 -0.51
CA GLY A 267 23.23 1.22 0.49
C GLY A 267 21.82 0.75 0.11
N ASN A 268 20.80 1.38 0.67
CA ASN A 268 19.41 0.94 0.55
C ASN A 268 18.85 1.16 -0.85
N ALA A 269 18.30 0.10 -1.42
CA ALA A 269 17.61 0.10 -2.71
C ALA A 269 16.32 -0.70 -2.62
N ARG A 270 15.52 -0.66 -3.67
CA ARG A 270 14.28 -1.42 -3.83
C ARG A 270 14.27 -2.11 -5.18
N LEU A 271 14.11 -3.43 -5.19
CA LEU A 271 13.90 -4.22 -6.40
C LEU A 271 12.39 -4.38 -6.59
N LEU A 272 11.90 -3.99 -7.76
CA LEU A 272 10.48 -3.99 -8.10
C LEU A 272 10.24 -4.82 -9.35
N ILE A 273 9.10 -5.51 -9.38
CA ILE A 273 8.71 -6.35 -10.51
C ILE A 273 7.20 -6.19 -10.78
N ALA A 274 6.85 -6.16 -12.05
CA ALA A 274 5.49 -6.37 -12.52
C ALA A 274 5.50 -7.36 -13.68
N ALA A 275 4.54 -8.28 -13.67
CA ALA A 275 4.38 -9.27 -14.74
C ALA A 275 2.92 -9.69 -14.88
N LYS A 276 2.55 -10.16 -16.07
CA LYS A 276 1.27 -10.82 -16.33
C LYS A 276 1.46 -12.33 -16.30
N VAL A 277 0.54 -13.00 -15.63
CA VAL A 277 0.40 -14.45 -15.62
C VAL A 277 -1.01 -14.76 -16.11
N GLY A 278 -1.12 -15.26 -17.32
CA GLY A 278 -2.39 -15.31 -18.02
C GLY A 278 -2.99 -13.89 -18.20
N ALA A 279 -4.22 -13.68 -17.75
CA ALA A 279 -4.88 -12.36 -17.79
C ALA A 279 -4.60 -11.50 -16.56
N THR A 280 -3.93 -12.05 -15.53
CA THR A 280 -3.74 -11.37 -14.24
C THR A 280 -2.39 -10.68 -14.18
N ARG A 281 -2.39 -9.35 -14.01
CA ARG A 281 -1.17 -8.57 -13.76
C ARG A 281 -0.91 -8.51 -12.26
N LEU A 282 0.29 -8.90 -11.88
CA LEU A 282 0.79 -8.96 -10.50
C LEU A 282 1.98 -8.04 -10.33
N ILE A 283 2.12 -7.49 -9.14
CA ILE A 283 3.28 -6.71 -8.73
C ILE A 283 3.84 -7.25 -7.42
N ASP A 284 5.14 -7.12 -7.27
CA ASP A 284 5.83 -7.42 -6.02
C ASP A 284 7.10 -6.55 -5.91
N ASN A 285 7.69 -6.50 -4.72
CA ASN A 285 8.94 -5.80 -4.52
C ASN A 285 9.65 -6.27 -3.25
N MET A 286 10.95 -5.96 -3.15
CA MET A 286 11.77 -6.33 -2.00
C MET A 286 12.82 -5.26 -1.71
N PRO A 287 13.10 -4.95 -0.41
CA PRO A 287 14.25 -4.12 -0.05
C PRO A 287 15.56 -4.87 -0.38
N VAL A 288 16.54 -4.12 -0.84
CA VAL A 288 17.88 -4.62 -1.16
C VAL A 288 18.90 -3.70 -0.53
N VAL A 289 19.97 -4.24 0.07
CA VAL A 289 21.10 -3.46 0.58
C VAL A 289 22.32 -3.74 -0.29
N LEU A 290 22.63 -2.80 -1.17
CA LEU A 290 23.74 -2.93 -2.12
C LEU A 290 25.08 -2.77 -1.40
N GLY A 291 26.07 -3.59 -1.78
CA GLY A 291 27.40 -3.59 -1.19
C GLY A 291 27.48 -4.27 0.19
N ALA A 292 26.38 -4.82 0.73
CA ALA A 292 26.43 -5.65 1.93
C ALA A 292 26.83 -7.09 1.55
N THR A 293 27.86 -7.64 2.19
CA THR A 293 28.19 -9.07 2.10
C THR A 293 27.30 -9.87 3.05
N ILE A 294 26.89 -11.08 2.61
CA ILE A 294 26.02 -11.98 3.38
C ILE A 294 26.66 -12.41 4.72
N ASP A 295 27.97 -12.29 4.87
CA ASP A 295 28.75 -12.70 6.03
C ASP A 295 29.01 -11.59 7.06
N GLY A 296 28.31 -10.46 6.99
CA GLY A 296 28.41 -9.36 7.97
C GLY A 296 29.74 -8.61 8.02
N HIS A 297 30.67 -8.88 7.11
CA HIS A 297 31.88 -8.11 6.93
C HIS A 297 31.68 -7.03 5.86
N PRO A 298 31.92 -5.75 6.17
CA PRO A 298 31.85 -4.68 5.17
C PRO A 298 32.92 -4.92 4.10
N ASN A 299 32.56 -4.75 2.83
CA ASN A 299 33.52 -4.73 1.74
C ASN A 299 34.56 -3.64 2.02
N PRO A 300 35.86 -3.94 2.04
CA PRO A 300 36.91 -2.96 2.38
C PRO A 300 37.00 -1.76 1.43
N SER A 301 36.25 -1.75 0.34
CA SER A 301 36.08 -0.61 -0.58
C SER A 301 34.89 0.32 -0.28
N THR A 302 34.12 0.08 0.77
CA THR A 302 32.98 0.96 1.13
C THR A 302 33.50 2.06 2.09
N PRO A 303 33.47 3.35 1.71
CA PRO A 303 33.83 4.43 2.64
C PRO A 303 32.83 4.49 3.79
N PRO A 304 33.28 4.84 5.01
CA PRO A 304 32.40 4.92 6.18
C PRO A 304 31.29 5.95 5.96
N ALA A 305 30.07 5.58 6.31
CA ALA A 305 28.93 6.47 6.26
C ALA A 305 29.21 7.75 7.07
N GLN A 306 29.18 8.91 6.42
CA GLN A 306 29.23 10.19 7.10
C GLN A 306 27.94 10.36 7.91
N VAL A 307 28.05 10.28 9.22
CA VAL A 307 26.99 10.67 10.16
C VAL A 307 26.98 12.20 10.17
N SER A 308 25.99 12.79 9.48
CA SER A 308 25.71 14.23 9.65
C SER A 308 25.02 14.43 11.00
N VAL A 309 25.64 15.26 11.84
CA VAL A 309 25.14 15.78 13.12
C VAL A 309 24.07 16.83 12.86
#